data_4e363c7568071615cf96611011fcea51
#
_entry.id   4e363c7568071615cf96611011fcea51
#
_cell.length_a   1.000
_cell.length_b   1.000
_cell.length_c   1.000
_cell.angle_alpha   90.00
_cell.angle_beta   90.00
_cell.angle_gamma   90.00
#
_symmetry.space_group_name_H-M   'P 1'
#
loop_
_entity.id
_entity.type
_entity.pdbx_description
1 polymer ?
#
loop_
_entity_poly.entity_id
_entity_poly.type
_entity_poly.pdbx_seq_one_letter_code
_entity_poly.pdbx_strand_id
1 'polypeptide(L)'
;MQEIFIDIKSLDMDGRGVGHLENEDGSPGKVIFVEGALPGERVSFETTRKKKNWEAGRMVTLARASSMRVEPKCRHFGYCGGCSMQHLEPSAQVAMKQRVLEDNLKHLGKVKAETIMRPMYGPTWDYRYRARLSVRHVAKKGGVLVGFHERASSFVADITTCEILPDHVARLLVPLRELIGALSIYNGVPQIEVAIGEESTVMVLRIMESLSRADEALLKAFADRWQIQWWLQTKGPDTAAPFYPLGKELYYTLPEFNIRMPFKPTDFTQVNHHINRVLVSTALRLLEVGKDDRVADLFCGLGNFTLPLATQAREVVGIEGSTALTTRALENAQANGLAGKTSFSTRNLFEVTKDDLVALGRFDRMLIDPPRDGAMALAQALADLRATHEELMPQRIVYVSCSPSTLARDAGILVHQAGYVMKKAGVVNMFPHTSHVESIGVFELGAKSAPAGAGIEFAPAQVPAETGSQA
;
A
#
# COMPACT_ATOMS: atom_id res chain seq x y z
N MET A 1 -14.72 25.05 31.72
CA MET A 1 -15.34 25.03 30.36
C MET A 1 -16.24 23.80 30.30
N GLN A 2 -17.47 23.96 29.80
CA GLN A 2 -18.39 22.84 29.65
C GLN A 2 -17.87 21.92 28.56
N GLU A 3 -17.74 20.61 28.81
CA GLU A 3 -17.31 19.66 27.79
C GLU A 3 -18.37 19.58 26.67
N ILE A 4 -17.90 19.74 25.42
CA ILE A 4 -18.76 19.62 24.25
C ILE A 4 -18.70 18.16 23.77
N PHE A 5 -19.85 17.51 23.72
CA PHE A 5 -20.01 16.15 23.21
C PHE A 5 -20.57 16.13 21.81
N ILE A 6 -20.01 15.29 20.94
CA ILE A 6 -20.51 15.07 19.58
C ILE A 6 -20.73 13.58 19.33
N ASP A 7 -21.68 13.26 18.45
CA ASP A 7 -21.89 11.91 17.95
C ASP A 7 -21.06 11.68 16.70
N ILE A 8 -20.28 10.60 16.71
CA ILE A 8 -19.42 10.20 15.58
C ILE A 8 -20.25 9.36 14.60
N LYS A 9 -20.29 9.79 13.34
CA LYS A 9 -21.13 9.18 12.28
C LYS A 9 -20.35 8.30 11.31
N SER A 10 -19.06 8.61 11.05
CA SER A 10 -18.22 7.88 10.10
C SER A 10 -16.74 7.97 10.48
N LEU A 11 -15.87 7.33 9.73
CA LEU A 11 -14.42 7.55 9.75
C LEU A 11 -13.98 8.23 8.46
N ASP A 12 -12.94 9.05 8.57
CA ASP A 12 -12.24 9.58 7.40
C ASP A 12 -11.14 8.63 6.92
N MET A 13 -10.41 9.04 5.87
CA MET A 13 -9.33 8.26 5.28
C MET A 13 -8.10 8.10 6.20
N ASP A 14 -7.99 8.89 7.27
CA ASP A 14 -6.92 8.78 8.28
C ASP A 14 -7.35 7.91 9.47
N GLY A 15 -8.58 7.39 9.47
CA GLY A 15 -9.15 6.61 10.58
C GLY A 15 -9.60 7.47 11.76
N ARG A 16 -9.87 8.78 11.54
CA ARG A 16 -10.43 9.67 12.57
C ARG A 16 -11.96 9.62 12.52
N GLY A 17 -12.59 9.66 13.69
CA GLY A 17 -14.04 9.79 13.78
C GLY A 17 -14.51 11.13 13.23
N VAL A 18 -15.57 11.12 12.43
CA VAL A 18 -16.18 12.32 11.82
C VAL A 18 -17.55 12.55 12.46
N GLY A 19 -17.71 13.73 13.04
CA GLY A 19 -18.96 14.24 13.59
C GLY A 19 -19.19 15.70 13.20
N HIS A 20 -20.26 16.27 13.72
CA HIS A 20 -20.59 17.70 13.51
C HIS A 20 -20.91 18.34 14.85
N LEU A 21 -20.53 19.61 15.00
CA LEU A 21 -21.18 20.46 15.99
C LEU A 21 -22.63 20.69 15.53
N GLU A 22 -23.55 20.78 16.46
CA GLU A 22 -24.92 21.20 16.15
C GLU A 22 -25.00 22.72 16.26
N ASN A 23 -25.62 23.37 15.28
CA ASN A 23 -25.98 24.78 15.33
C ASN A 23 -27.19 24.97 16.28
N GLU A 24 -27.48 26.19 16.69
CA GLU A 24 -28.61 26.51 17.57
C GLU A 24 -29.95 26.07 17.00
N ASP A 25 -30.09 25.98 15.68
CA ASP A 25 -31.27 25.51 14.96
C ASP A 25 -31.32 23.96 14.76
N GLY A 26 -30.35 23.20 15.33
CA GLY A 26 -30.26 21.77 15.20
C GLY A 26 -29.68 21.29 13.86
N SER A 27 -29.31 22.21 12.95
CA SER A 27 -28.64 21.84 11.69
C SER A 27 -27.19 21.41 11.90
N PRO A 28 -26.62 20.58 11.00
CA PRO A 28 -25.20 20.23 11.06
C PRO A 28 -24.34 21.50 10.91
N GLY A 29 -23.54 21.77 11.93
CA GLY A 29 -22.56 22.84 11.92
C GLY A 29 -21.20 22.34 11.39
N LYS A 30 -20.13 22.88 11.98
CA LYS A 30 -18.77 22.60 11.58
C LYS A 30 -18.42 21.10 11.71
N VAL A 31 -17.71 20.58 10.70
CA VAL A 31 -17.18 19.20 10.71
C VAL A 31 -16.08 19.08 11.75
N ILE A 32 -16.12 18.03 12.54
CA ILE A 32 -15.12 17.71 13.55
C ILE A 32 -14.49 16.35 13.25
N PHE A 33 -13.16 16.31 13.15
CA PHE A 33 -12.36 15.09 13.02
C PHE A 33 -11.76 14.73 14.38
N VAL A 34 -12.16 13.62 14.97
CA VAL A 34 -11.71 13.21 16.31
C VAL A 34 -10.83 11.98 16.24
N GLU A 35 -9.58 12.16 16.62
CA GLU A 35 -8.62 11.07 16.73
C GLU A 35 -9.02 10.12 17.87
N GLY A 36 -9.03 8.80 17.57
CA GLY A 36 -9.35 7.75 18.54
C GLY A 36 -10.84 7.48 18.72
N ALA A 37 -11.73 8.24 18.07
CA ALA A 37 -13.19 8.05 18.13
C ALA A 37 -13.68 7.15 16.98
N LEU A 38 -14.74 6.39 17.23
CA LEU A 38 -15.35 5.42 16.30
C LEU A 38 -16.80 5.75 15.99
N PRO A 39 -17.32 5.33 14.83
CA PRO A 39 -18.74 5.52 14.48
C PRO A 39 -19.68 4.89 15.52
N GLY A 40 -20.75 5.64 15.82
CA GLY A 40 -21.73 5.27 16.86
C GLY A 40 -21.35 5.70 18.27
N GLU A 41 -20.17 6.29 18.45
CA GLU A 41 -19.74 6.83 19.75
C GLU A 41 -20.24 8.24 19.99
N ARG A 42 -20.39 8.57 21.29
CA ARG A 42 -20.57 9.93 21.77
C ARG A 42 -19.34 10.31 22.58
N VAL A 43 -18.63 11.34 22.14
CA VAL A 43 -17.32 11.69 22.69
C VAL A 43 -17.18 13.20 22.93
N SER A 44 -16.38 13.57 23.95
CA SER A 44 -15.81 14.91 24.02
C SER A 44 -14.41 14.92 23.41
N PHE A 45 -13.92 16.06 23.01
CA PHE A 45 -12.63 16.20 22.36
C PHE A 45 -11.92 17.49 22.74
N GLU A 46 -10.62 17.46 22.72
CA GLU A 46 -9.76 18.64 22.81
C GLU A 46 -9.30 19.03 21.40
N THR A 47 -9.56 20.29 21.01
CA THR A 47 -9.19 20.78 19.68
C THR A 47 -7.68 20.94 19.55
N THR A 48 -7.09 20.26 18.57
CA THR A 48 -5.66 20.37 18.22
C THR A 48 -5.44 21.30 17.03
N ARG A 49 -6.44 21.43 16.14
CA ARG A 49 -6.36 22.29 14.95
C ARG A 49 -7.74 22.85 14.61
N LYS A 50 -7.81 24.16 14.36
CA LYS A 50 -9.06 24.86 14.01
C LYS A 50 -8.95 25.57 12.67
N LYS A 51 -9.95 25.35 11.81
CA LYS A 51 -10.12 26.04 10.52
C LYS A 51 -11.54 26.63 10.43
N LYS A 52 -11.81 27.42 9.38
CA LYS A 52 -13.12 28.05 9.19
C LYS A 52 -14.27 27.04 9.14
N ASN A 53 -14.10 25.94 8.37
CA ASN A 53 -15.16 24.98 8.07
C ASN A 53 -15.02 23.64 8.81
N TRP A 54 -13.91 23.40 9.51
CA TRP A 54 -13.65 22.16 10.23
C TRP A 54 -12.70 22.34 11.42
N GLU A 55 -12.76 21.40 12.34
CA GLU A 55 -11.80 21.27 13.44
C GLU A 55 -11.26 19.84 13.52
N ALA A 56 -10.04 19.69 14.01
CA ALA A 56 -9.51 18.40 14.39
C ALA A 56 -9.17 18.40 15.87
N GLY A 57 -9.39 17.29 16.52
CA GLY A 57 -9.11 17.13 17.94
C GLY A 57 -8.80 15.69 18.30
N ARG A 58 -8.44 15.51 19.57
CA ARG A 58 -8.22 14.21 20.19
C ARG A 58 -9.36 13.92 21.16
N MET A 59 -9.87 12.69 21.16
CA MET A 59 -10.89 12.24 22.12
C MET A 59 -10.37 12.39 23.56
N VAL A 60 -11.20 12.96 24.43
CA VAL A 60 -10.92 13.10 25.87
C VAL A 60 -11.83 12.18 26.67
N THR A 61 -13.14 12.27 26.49
CA THR A 61 -14.12 11.46 27.20
C THR A 61 -14.95 10.65 26.24
N LEU A 62 -15.13 9.37 26.54
CA LEU A 62 -16.01 8.44 25.84
C LEU A 62 -17.27 8.25 26.64
N ALA A 63 -18.35 8.98 26.29
CA ALA A 63 -19.63 8.92 27.00
C ALA A 63 -20.49 7.70 26.59
N ARG A 64 -20.38 7.31 25.31
CA ARG A 64 -21.04 6.12 24.78
C ARG A 64 -20.08 5.41 23.81
N ALA A 65 -19.73 4.16 24.09
CA ALA A 65 -18.86 3.36 23.26
C ALA A 65 -19.61 2.72 22.08
N SER A 66 -18.91 2.54 20.97
CA SER A 66 -19.34 1.69 19.86
C SER A 66 -19.27 0.21 20.28
N SER A 67 -20.24 -0.60 19.84
CA SER A 67 -20.17 -2.06 20.00
C SER A 67 -18.99 -2.72 19.26
N MET A 68 -18.38 -1.99 18.31
CA MET A 68 -17.21 -2.44 17.55
C MET A 68 -15.88 -2.00 18.18
N ARG A 69 -15.91 -1.31 19.33
CA ARG A 69 -14.68 -0.93 20.04
C ARG A 69 -14.09 -2.13 20.75
N VAL A 70 -12.79 -2.33 20.55
CA VAL A 70 -12.00 -3.36 21.21
C VAL A 70 -10.79 -2.77 21.89
N GLU A 71 -10.23 -3.49 22.86
CA GLU A 71 -8.95 -3.12 23.48
C GLU A 71 -7.81 -3.42 22.49
N PRO A 72 -6.95 -2.43 22.16
CA PRO A 72 -5.82 -2.64 21.29
C PRO A 72 -4.83 -3.67 21.86
N LYS A 73 -4.45 -4.68 21.08
CA LYS A 73 -3.45 -5.68 21.48
C LYS A 73 -2.08 -5.04 21.72
N CYS A 74 -1.70 -4.06 20.90
CA CYS A 74 -0.41 -3.39 21.00
C CYS A 74 -0.43 -2.31 22.08
N ARG A 75 0.38 -2.47 23.13
CA ARG A 75 0.52 -1.49 24.22
C ARG A 75 1.07 -0.12 23.78
N HIS A 76 1.63 -0.03 22.56
CA HIS A 76 2.14 1.21 21.98
C HIS A 76 1.12 1.89 21.04
N PHE A 77 -0.10 1.34 20.92
CA PHE A 77 -1.16 1.94 20.13
C PHE A 77 -1.52 3.34 20.66
N GLY A 78 -1.81 4.26 19.74
CA GLY A 78 -2.09 5.65 20.07
C GLY A 78 -0.84 6.54 20.23
N TYR A 79 0.30 5.95 20.53
CA TYR A 79 1.59 6.63 20.62
C TYR A 79 2.45 6.38 19.36
N CYS A 80 2.63 5.11 18.98
CA CYS A 80 3.28 4.71 17.74
C CYS A 80 2.40 5.02 16.54
N GLY A 81 2.96 5.64 15.49
CA GLY A 81 2.25 5.99 14.25
C GLY A 81 2.06 4.83 13.27
N GLY A 82 2.56 3.63 13.57
CA GLY A 82 2.49 2.48 12.66
C GLY A 82 1.08 1.89 12.48
N CYS A 83 0.16 2.13 13.42
CA CYS A 83 -1.22 1.65 13.38
C CYS A 83 -2.19 2.76 13.78
N SER A 84 -3.36 2.82 13.12
CA SER A 84 -4.39 3.83 13.38
C SER A 84 -5.74 3.26 13.85
N MET A 85 -5.97 1.95 13.73
CA MET A 85 -7.31 1.36 13.87
C MET A 85 -7.37 0.12 14.79
N GLN A 86 -6.38 -0.13 15.67
CA GLN A 86 -6.39 -1.31 16.54
C GLN A 86 -7.52 -1.31 17.58
N HIS A 87 -8.10 -0.14 17.87
CA HIS A 87 -9.24 0.02 18.76
C HIS A 87 -10.60 -0.30 18.11
N LEU A 88 -10.60 -0.62 16.81
CA LEU A 88 -11.75 -1.07 16.05
C LEU A 88 -11.62 -2.56 15.74
N GLU A 89 -12.69 -3.32 15.95
CA GLU A 89 -12.76 -4.75 15.66
C GLU A 89 -12.35 -5.03 14.19
N PRO A 90 -11.53 -6.07 13.90
CA PRO A 90 -10.98 -6.31 12.56
C PRO A 90 -11.99 -6.42 11.43
N SER A 91 -13.15 -7.04 11.65
CA SER A 91 -14.20 -7.12 10.62
C SER A 91 -14.83 -5.74 10.35
N ALA A 92 -14.97 -4.92 11.38
CA ALA A 92 -15.45 -3.55 11.26
C ALA A 92 -14.44 -2.65 10.54
N GLN A 93 -13.12 -2.87 10.72
CA GLN A 93 -12.08 -2.18 9.93
C GLN A 93 -12.29 -2.44 8.43
N VAL A 94 -12.56 -3.69 8.06
CA VAL A 94 -12.79 -4.07 6.66
C VAL A 94 -14.06 -3.43 6.11
N ALA A 95 -15.15 -3.43 6.89
CA ALA A 95 -16.40 -2.78 6.51
C ALA A 95 -16.24 -1.27 6.31
N MET A 96 -15.45 -0.61 7.16
CA MET A 96 -15.12 0.81 7.00
C MET A 96 -14.31 1.08 5.73
N LYS A 97 -13.32 0.25 5.44
CA LYS A 97 -12.53 0.36 4.19
C LYS A 97 -13.41 0.16 2.95
N GLN A 98 -14.34 -0.80 3.02
CA GLN A 98 -15.32 -1.03 1.96
C GLN A 98 -16.19 0.22 1.73
N ARG A 99 -16.68 0.84 2.79
CA ARG A 99 -17.44 2.08 2.72
C ARG A 99 -16.64 3.21 2.06
N VAL A 100 -15.34 3.36 2.42
CA VAL A 100 -14.47 4.36 1.80
C VAL A 100 -14.35 4.14 0.29
N LEU A 101 -14.18 2.89 -0.17
CA LEU A 101 -14.13 2.56 -1.59
C LEU A 101 -15.43 2.96 -2.29
N GLU A 102 -16.58 2.52 -1.77
CA GLU A 102 -17.90 2.79 -2.35
C GLU A 102 -18.22 4.29 -2.43
N ASP A 103 -17.93 5.04 -1.37
CA ASP A 103 -18.14 6.49 -1.33
C ASP A 103 -17.25 7.22 -2.35
N ASN A 104 -15.99 6.80 -2.53
CA ASN A 104 -15.10 7.38 -3.55
C ASN A 104 -15.62 7.07 -4.96
N LEU A 105 -15.97 5.82 -5.27
CA LEU A 105 -16.54 5.44 -6.57
C LEU A 105 -17.79 6.27 -6.88
N LYS A 106 -18.69 6.40 -5.91
CA LYS A 106 -19.94 7.16 -6.07
C LYS A 106 -19.72 8.65 -6.21
N HIS A 107 -18.88 9.26 -5.35
CA HIS A 107 -18.81 10.73 -5.26
C HIS A 107 -17.72 11.34 -6.13
N LEU A 108 -16.58 10.68 -6.34
CA LEU A 108 -15.51 11.14 -7.22
C LEU A 108 -15.65 10.59 -8.63
N GLY A 109 -15.70 9.27 -8.78
CA GLY A 109 -15.77 8.61 -10.09
C GLY A 109 -17.14 8.70 -10.75
N LYS A 110 -18.21 8.97 -9.97
CA LYS A 110 -19.60 8.85 -10.44
C LYS A 110 -19.91 7.48 -11.06
N VAL A 111 -19.23 6.45 -10.55
CA VAL A 111 -19.28 5.07 -11.02
C VAL A 111 -19.95 4.19 -9.98
N LYS A 112 -20.74 3.23 -10.45
CA LYS A 112 -21.33 2.18 -9.63
C LYS A 112 -20.90 0.84 -10.20
N ALA A 113 -20.26 0.01 -9.37
CA ALA A 113 -20.00 -1.39 -9.74
C ALA A 113 -21.32 -2.19 -9.72
N GLU A 114 -21.48 -3.10 -10.69
CA GLU A 114 -22.66 -3.98 -10.70
C GLU A 114 -22.68 -4.92 -9.49
N THR A 115 -21.50 -5.32 -9.02
CA THR A 115 -21.35 -6.18 -7.84
C THR A 115 -20.26 -5.64 -6.92
N ILE A 116 -20.58 -5.50 -5.64
CA ILE A 116 -19.59 -5.31 -4.59
C ILE A 116 -19.16 -6.69 -4.08
N MET A 117 -17.89 -6.99 -4.25
CA MET A 117 -17.31 -8.28 -3.86
C MET A 117 -17.16 -8.37 -2.34
N ARG A 118 -17.18 -9.60 -1.83
CA ARG A 118 -16.74 -9.85 -0.46
C ARG A 118 -15.28 -9.41 -0.29
N PRO A 119 -14.94 -8.67 0.77
CA PRO A 119 -13.58 -8.25 1.03
C PRO A 119 -12.62 -9.44 1.13
N MET A 120 -11.39 -9.27 0.61
CA MET A 120 -10.30 -10.21 0.86
C MET A 120 -9.62 -9.84 2.17
N TYR A 121 -9.53 -10.79 3.09
CA TYR A 121 -8.84 -10.60 4.37
C TYR A 121 -8.17 -11.90 4.82
N GLY A 122 -7.27 -11.79 5.80
CA GLY A 122 -6.49 -12.90 6.35
C GLY A 122 -5.99 -12.56 7.74
N PRO A 123 -4.86 -13.15 8.18
CA PRO A 123 -4.26 -12.84 9.47
C PRO A 123 -4.07 -11.34 9.66
N THR A 124 -4.46 -10.83 10.82
CA THR A 124 -4.38 -9.39 11.13
C THR A 124 -3.14 -9.01 11.92
N TRP A 125 -2.42 -9.99 12.44
CA TRP A 125 -1.17 -9.85 13.19
C TRP A 125 -0.04 -10.58 12.48
N ASP A 126 1.21 -10.27 12.80
CA ASP A 126 2.42 -10.91 12.26
C ASP A 126 2.51 -10.89 10.72
N TYR A 127 1.75 -9.99 10.07
CA TYR A 127 1.57 -9.97 8.63
C TYR A 127 2.61 -9.13 7.87
N ARG A 128 3.35 -8.24 8.58
CA ARG A 128 4.16 -7.22 7.94
C ARG A 128 5.58 -7.71 7.67
N TYR A 129 5.80 -8.21 6.46
CA TYR A 129 7.08 -8.77 6.00
C TYR A 129 8.08 -7.72 5.51
N ARG A 130 7.67 -6.45 5.43
CA ARG A 130 8.54 -5.32 5.10
C ARG A 130 8.30 -4.16 6.04
N ALA A 131 9.38 -3.61 6.57
CA ALA A 131 9.31 -2.45 7.45
C ALA A 131 10.55 -1.56 7.28
N ARG A 132 10.35 -0.26 7.48
CA ARG A 132 11.42 0.71 7.63
C ARG A 132 11.37 1.20 9.08
N LEU A 133 12.39 0.87 9.84
CA LEU A 133 12.55 1.28 11.21
C LEU A 133 13.48 2.50 11.25
N SER A 134 13.02 3.57 11.85
CA SER A 134 13.83 4.75 12.12
C SER A 134 14.71 4.51 13.34
N VAL A 135 15.92 5.03 13.30
CA VAL A 135 16.91 4.93 14.39
C VAL A 135 17.29 6.33 14.83
N ARG A 136 17.33 6.56 16.14
CA ARG A 136 17.73 7.85 16.68
C ARG A 136 18.34 7.68 18.07
N HIS A 137 19.49 8.29 18.30
CA HIS A 137 20.04 8.43 19.66
C HIS A 137 19.32 9.56 20.40
N VAL A 138 18.74 9.24 21.55
CA VAL A 138 18.00 10.17 22.42
C VAL A 138 18.49 10.02 23.86
N ALA A 139 19.47 10.82 24.27
CA ALA A 139 20.09 10.73 25.59
C ALA A 139 19.08 10.79 26.75
N LYS A 140 18.03 11.63 26.62
CA LYS A 140 16.94 11.75 27.62
C LYS A 140 16.10 10.48 27.78
N LYS A 141 16.13 9.56 26.80
CA LYS A 141 15.42 8.27 26.82
C LYS A 141 16.37 7.08 27.03
N GLY A 142 17.60 7.35 27.46
CA GLY A 142 18.56 6.31 27.83
C GLY A 142 19.39 5.73 26.69
N GLY A 143 19.38 6.34 25.48
CA GLY A 143 20.24 5.88 24.38
C GLY A 143 19.56 5.81 23.01
N VAL A 144 19.84 4.76 22.26
CA VAL A 144 19.31 4.58 20.91
C VAL A 144 17.88 4.06 20.94
N LEU A 145 16.99 4.67 20.17
CA LEU A 145 15.65 4.17 19.86
C LEU A 145 15.64 3.56 18.47
N VAL A 146 14.93 2.45 18.31
CA VAL A 146 14.68 1.77 17.04
C VAL A 146 13.18 1.49 16.95
N GLY A 147 12.51 1.97 15.89
CA GLY A 147 11.08 1.76 15.74
C GLY A 147 10.46 2.62 14.65
N PHE A 148 9.15 2.75 14.68
CA PHE A 148 8.40 3.65 13.81
C PHE A 148 8.38 5.07 14.39
N HIS A 149 7.92 6.03 13.60
CA HIS A 149 7.69 7.39 14.11
C HIS A 149 6.53 7.41 15.11
N GLU A 150 6.56 8.35 16.02
CA GLU A 150 5.40 8.70 16.84
C GLU A 150 4.28 9.21 15.94
N ARG A 151 3.04 9.08 16.40
CA ARG A 151 1.88 9.55 15.66
C ARG A 151 1.93 11.06 15.46
N ALA A 152 1.73 11.51 14.21
CA ALA A 152 1.78 12.93 13.82
C ALA A 152 3.07 13.66 14.23
N SER A 153 4.20 12.96 14.27
CA SER A 153 5.50 13.47 14.70
C SER A 153 6.63 12.88 13.85
N SER A 154 7.76 13.57 13.80
CA SER A 154 9.01 13.07 13.22
C SER A 154 9.90 12.35 14.23
N PHE A 155 9.51 12.28 15.52
CA PHE A 155 10.27 11.59 16.54
C PHE A 155 10.08 10.06 16.41
N VAL A 156 11.13 9.33 16.81
CA VAL A 156 11.06 7.86 16.86
C VAL A 156 10.33 7.44 18.14
N ALA A 157 9.30 6.62 17.97
CA ALA A 157 8.52 6.09 19.07
C ALA A 157 9.36 5.11 19.90
N ASP A 158 9.28 5.26 21.20
CA ASP A 158 9.94 4.36 22.15
C ASP A 158 9.11 3.07 22.31
N ILE A 159 9.26 2.15 21.35
CA ILE A 159 8.54 0.88 21.30
C ILE A 159 9.48 -0.29 21.60
N THR A 160 9.01 -1.27 22.32
CA THR A 160 9.80 -2.47 22.70
C THR A 160 9.30 -3.74 22.02
N THR A 161 8.13 -3.69 21.39
CA THR A 161 7.53 -4.78 20.61
C THR A 161 6.68 -4.21 19.48
N CYS A 162 6.27 -5.06 18.53
CA CYS A 162 5.37 -4.67 17.45
C CYS A 162 4.54 -5.87 17.01
N GLU A 163 3.23 -5.83 17.26
CA GLU A 163 2.31 -6.95 17.02
C GLU A 163 2.02 -7.23 15.54
N ILE A 164 2.37 -6.32 14.63
CA ILE A 164 2.17 -6.53 13.19
C ILE A 164 3.42 -7.05 12.47
N LEU A 165 4.61 -6.95 13.10
CA LEU A 165 5.82 -7.60 12.61
C LEU A 165 5.81 -9.08 13.01
N PRO A 166 6.31 -10.00 12.17
CA PRO A 166 6.55 -11.38 12.59
C PRO A 166 7.38 -11.43 13.87
N ASP A 167 7.02 -12.35 14.77
CA ASP A 167 7.56 -12.42 16.13
C ASP A 167 9.10 -12.45 16.15
N HIS A 168 9.74 -13.19 15.23
CA HIS A 168 11.19 -13.27 15.15
C HIS A 168 11.88 -11.93 14.86
N VAL A 169 11.17 -10.96 14.25
CA VAL A 169 11.64 -9.58 14.02
C VAL A 169 11.18 -8.65 15.13
N ALA A 170 9.94 -8.79 15.61
CA ALA A 170 9.38 -7.94 16.67
C ALA A 170 10.27 -7.97 17.94
N ARG A 171 10.75 -9.17 18.33
CA ARG A 171 11.65 -9.36 19.48
C ARG A 171 13.04 -8.73 19.31
N LEU A 172 13.42 -8.34 18.08
CA LEU A 172 14.72 -7.71 17.81
C LEU A 172 14.74 -6.20 18.12
N LEU A 173 13.60 -5.55 18.34
CA LEU A 173 13.55 -4.10 18.55
C LEU A 173 14.45 -3.63 19.70
N VAL A 174 14.46 -4.34 20.83
CA VAL A 174 15.32 -4.01 21.97
C VAL A 174 16.78 -4.42 21.72
N PRO A 175 17.09 -5.67 21.28
CA PRO A 175 18.47 -6.03 20.91
C PRO A 175 19.10 -5.14 19.84
N LEU A 176 18.33 -4.62 18.89
CA LEU A 176 18.81 -3.67 17.89
C LEU A 176 19.23 -2.34 18.51
N ARG A 177 18.51 -1.85 19.53
CA ARG A 177 18.91 -0.63 20.26
C ARG A 177 20.26 -0.81 20.94
N GLU A 178 20.44 -1.96 21.60
CA GLU A 178 21.69 -2.31 22.29
C GLU A 178 22.84 -2.43 21.30
N LEU A 179 22.62 -3.14 20.18
CA LEU A 179 23.62 -3.27 19.11
C LEU A 179 24.03 -1.92 18.57
N ILE A 180 23.07 -1.12 18.10
CA ILE A 180 23.38 0.19 17.48
C ILE A 180 24.03 1.12 18.50
N GLY A 181 23.60 1.10 19.76
CA GLY A 181 24.21 1.88 20.84
C GLY A 181 25.67 1.51 21.14
N ALA A 182 26.07 0.28 20.82
CA ALA A 182 27.45 -0.20 21.00
C ALA A 182 28.36 0.08 19.80
N LEU A 183 27.81 0.47 18.64
CA LEU A 183 28.61 0.83 17.46
C LEU A 183 29.33 2.17 17.67
N SER A 184 30.56 2.29 17.16
CA SER A 184 31.29 3.56 17.14
C SER A 184 30.54 4.65 16.38
N ILE A 185 29.72 4.26 15.39
CA ILE A 185 28.93 5.12 14.51
C ILE A 185 27.46 5.23 14.93
N TYR A 186 27.12 5.04 16.20
CA TYR A 186 25.71 4.96 16.67
C TYR A 186 24.83 6.15 16.26
N ASN A 187 25.40 7.34 16.08
CA ASN A 187 24.71 8.53 15.57
C ASN A 187 24.61 8.55 14.04
N GLY A 188 25.45 7.80 13.34
CA GLY A 188 25.51 7.68 11.89
C GLY A 188 24.63 6.59 11.30
N VAL A 189 23.71 6.02 12.07
CA VAL A 189 22.75 4.99 11.63
C VAL A 189 21.33 5.54 11.72
N PRO A 190 20.78 6.13 10.66
CA PRO A 190 19.44 6.73 10.71
C PRO A 190 18.29 5.73 10.53
N GLN A 191 18.54 4.54 9.95
CA GLN A 191 17.47 3.66 9.48
C GLN A 191 17.93 2.21 9.36
N ILE A 192 16.99 1.29 9.63
CA ILE A 192 17.10 -0.14 9.31
C ILE A 192 15.89 -0.52 8.47
N GLU A 193 16.10 -1.04 7.25
CA GLU A 193 15.02 -1.65 6.48
C GLU A 193 14.98 -3.15 6.72
N VAL A 194 13.80 -3.68 6.95
CA VAL A 194 13.55 -5.11 7.16
C VAL A 194 12.85 -5.67 5.94
N ALA A 195 13.39 -6.75 5.40
CA ALA A 195 12.78 -7.54 4.34
C ALA A 195 12.83 -9.03 4.74
N ILE A 196 11.66 -9.65 4.76
CA ILE A 196 11.49 -11.03 5.20
C ILE A 196 11.07 -11.87 3.99
N GLY A 197 11.82 -12.91 3.71
CA GLY A 197 11.47 -13.95 2.74
C GLY A 197 10.95 -15.21 3.43
N GLU A 198 10.83 -16.30 2.68
CA GLU A 198 10.36 -17.59 3.21
C GLU A 198 11.34 -18.19 4.23
N GLU A 199 12.64 -18.12 3.94
CA GLU A 199 13.69 -18.79 4.73
C GLU A 199 14.73 -17.82 5.29
N SER A 200 14.67 -16.55 4.92
CA SER A 200 15.67 -15.57 5.31
C SER A 200 15.06 -14.23 5.69
N THR A 201 15.69 -13.57 6.64
CA THR A 201 15.38 -12.19 7.03
C THR A 201 16.61 -11.33 6.77
N VAL A 202 16.43 -10.31 5.95
CA VAL A 202 17.47 -9.32 5.64
C VAL A 202 17.16 -8.01 6.37
N MET A 203 18.19 -7.44 6.97
CA MET A 203 18.14 -6.08 7.53
C MET A 203 19.17 -5.22 6.79
N VAL A 204 18.70 -4.17 6.13
CA VAL A 204 19.57 -3.17 5.47
C VAL A 204 19.87 -2.09 6.47
N LEU A 205 21.10 -2.02 6.90
CA LEU A 205 21.59 -0.98 7.80
C LEU A 205 22.07 0.22 6.96
N ARG A 206 21.38 1.34 7.05
CA ARG A 206 21.85 2.57 6.46
C ARG A 206 22.93 3.18 7.35
N ILE A 207 24.11 3.42 6.78
CA ILE A 207 25.26 3.98 7.51
C ILE A 207 25.73 5.26 6.81
N MET A 208 26.02 6.28 7.62
CA MET A 208 26.52 7.58 7.16
C MET A 208 28.05 7.71 7.32
N GLU A 209 28.65 6.76 8.04
CA GLU A 209 30.07 6.69 8.35
C GLU A 209 30.56 5.25 8.14
N SER A 210 31.86 5.08 7.96
CA SER A 210 32.46 3.76 7.77
C SER A 210 32.50 2.96 9.07
N LEU A 211 32.23 1.66 8.99
CA LEU A 211 32.35 0.73 10.11
C LEU A 211 33.81 0.51 10.50
N SER A 212 34.09 0.47 11.79
CA SER A 212 35.34 -0.05 12.34
C SER A 212 35.33 -1.58 12.32
N ARG A 213 36.50 -2.22 12.48
CA ARG A 213 36.60 -3.68 12.63
C ARG A 213 35.79 -4.20 13.84
N ALA A 214 35.72 -3.42 14.91
CA ALA A 214 34.92 -3.75 16.09
C ALA A 214 33.41 -3.70 15.77
N ASP A 215 32.94 -2.70 15.04
CA ASP A 215 31.55 -2.60 14.61
C ASP A 215 31.17 -3.79 13.70
N GLU A 216 32.04 -4.15 12.76
CA GLU A 216 31.81 -5.33 11.90
C GLU A 216 31.69 -6.61 12.73
N ALA A 217 32.53 -6.80 13.75
CA ALA A 217 32.46 -7.97 14.64
C ALA A 217 31.14 -8.03 15.42
N LEU A 218 30.65 -6.88 15.93
CA LEU A 218 29.36 -6.77 16.61
C LEU A 218 28.19 -7.13 15.66
N LEU A 219 28.20 -6.59 14.44
CA LEU A 219 27.17 -6.89 13.44
C LEU A 219 27.15 -8.37 13.06
N LYS A 220 28.32 -8.99 12.86
CA LYS A 220 28.44 -10.43 12.54
C LYS A 220 27.93 -11.29 13.70
N ALA A 221 28.36 -11.01 14.93
CA ALA A 221 27.89 -11.73 16.11
C ALA A 221 26.37 -11.62 16.31
N PHE A 222 25.79 -10.46 16.03
CA PHE A 222 24.35 -10.26 16.05
C PHE A 222 23.63 -11.09 14.99
N ALA A 223 24.15 -11.10 13.74
CA ALA A 223 23.61 -11.90 12.64
C ALA A 223 23.61 -13.38 12.95
N ASP A 224 24.71 -13.91 13.50
CA ASP A 224 24.84 -15.31 13.89
C ASP A 224 23.86 -15.69 15.02
N ARG A 225 23.76 -14.83 16.05
CA ARG A 225 22.84 -15.05 17.18
C ARG A 225 21.36 -15.07 16.76
N TRP A 226 20.95 -14.14 15.89
CA TRP A 226 19.54 -13.92 15.55
C TRP A 226 19.14 -14.50 14.20
N GLN A 227 20.09 -15.16 13.49
CA GLN A 227 19.87 -15.80 12.18
C GLN A 227 19.29 -14.85 11.14
N ILE A 228 19.83 -13.62 11.11
CA ILE A 228 19.49 -12.60 10.11
C ILE A 228 20.68 -12.35 9.17
N GLN A 229 20.42 -11.68 8.06
CA GLN A 229 21.44 -11.23 7.14
C GLN A 229 21.51 -9.71 7.16
N TRP A 230 22.72 -9.14 7.31
CA TRP A 230 22.98 -7.74 7.15
C TRP A 230 23.32 -7.37 5.71
N TRP A 231 22.70 -6.30 5.25
CA TRP A 231 23.13 -5.53 4.09
C TRP A 231 23.52 -4.14 4.57
N LEU A 232 24.48 -3.50 3.90
CA LEU A 232 24.90 -2.12 4.19
C LEU A 232 24.48 -1.21 3.05
N GLN A 233 23.98 -0.03 3.41
CA GLN A 233 23.62 1.03 2.47
C GLN A 233 24.31 2.32 2.87
N THR A 234 25.17 2.84 2.01
CA THR A 234 26.01 4.03 2.31
C THR A 234 25.44 5.33 1.74
N LYS A 235 24.60 5.25 0.72
CA LYS A 235 23.96 6.41 0.04
C LYS A 235 22.51 6.06 -0.34
N GLY A 236 22.18 6.10 -1.62
CA GLY A 236 20.86 5.72 -2.15
C GLY A 236 20.58 4.21 -2.08
N PRO A 237 19.34 3.76 -2.37
CA PRO A 237 18.96 2.35 -2.35
C PRO A 237 19.82 1.46 -3.25
N ASP A 238 20.35 2.00 -4.32
CA ASP A 238 21.28 1.37 -5.30
C ASP A 238 22.62 0.98 -4.70
N THR A 239 23.03 1.59 -3.59
CA THR A 239 24.26 1.26 -2.87
C THR A 239 24.12 0.14 -1.86
N ALA A 240 22.91 -0.39 -1.67
CA ALA A 240 22.66 -1.50 -0.75
C ALA A 240 23.32 -2.78 -1.26
N ALA A 241 24.20 -3.37 -0.46
CA ALA A 241 24.95 -4.57 -0.80
C ALA A 241 24.98 -5.58 0.37
N PRO A 242 25.05 -6.89 0.08
CA PRO A 242 25.21 -7.92 1.12
C PRO A 242 26.47 -7.68 1.94
N PHE A 243 26.35 -7.84 3.25
CA PHE A 243 27.48 -7.72 4.16
C PHE A 243 27.79 -9.06 4.87
N TYR A 244 26.81 -9.62 5.62
CA TYR A 244 27.03 -10.86 6.36
C TYR A 244 25.71 -11.48 6.86
N PRO A 245 25.57 -12.84 6.82
CA PRO A 245 26.36 -13.78 6.03
C PRO A 245 26.06 -13.60 4.53
N LEU A 246 26.95 -14.09 3.68
CA LEU A 246 26.76 -14.10 2.23
C LEU A 246 25.99 -15.35 1.77
N GLY A 247 25.43 -15.31 0.55
CA GLY A 247 24.88 -16.47 -0.14
C GLY A 247 23.46 -16.89 0.23
N LYS A 248 22.77 -16.18 1.13
CA LYS A 248 21.34 -16.43 1.40
C LYS A 248 20.48 -15.61 0.42
N GLU A 249 19.57 -16.28 -0.23
CA GLU A 249 18.63 -15.65 -1.15
C GLU A 249 17.35 -15.21 -0.41
N LEU A 250 16.84 -14.04 -0.78
CA LEU A 250 15.58 -13.50 -0.29
C LEU A 250 14.52 -13.76 -1.36
N TYR A 251 13.48 -14.53 -1.04
CA TYR A 251 12.40 -14.86 -1.95
C TYR A 251 11.07 -15.06 -1.22
N TYR A 252 9.97 -14.91 -1.95
CA TYR A 252 8.65 -15.41 -1.56
C TYR A 252 8.11 -16.36 -2.62
N THR A 253 7.05 -17.09 -2.29
CA THR A 253 6.43 -18.04 -3.21
C THR A 253 4.97 -17.69 -3.52
N LEU A 254 4.54 -18.08 -4.72
CA LEU A 254 3.15 -18.13 -5.15
C LEU A 254 2.78 -19.60 -5.44
N PRO A 255 2.43 -20.38 -4.39
CA PRO A 255 2.34 -21.83 -4.48
C PRO A 255 1.30 -22.34 -5.48
N GLU A 256 0.16 -21.63 -5.63
CA GLU A 256 -0.90 -21.98 -6.58
C GLU A 256 -0.38 -22.06 -8.02
N PHE A 257 0.65 -21.28 -8.36
CA PHE A 257 1.26 -21.22 -9.69
C PHE A 257 2.62 -21.91 -9.77
N ASN A 258 3.08 -22.50 -8.68
CA ASN A 258 4.41 -23.07 -8.55
C ASN A 258 5.54 -22.09 -8.90
N ILE A 259 5.42 -20.83 -8.45
CA ILE A 259 6.35 -19.74 -8.74
C ILE A 259 7.14 -19.38 -7.50
N ARG A 260 8.45 -19.25 -7.67
CA ARG A 260 9.38 -18.66 -6.71
C ARG A 260 9.82 -17.28 -7.20
N MET A 261 9.74 -16.29 -6.30
CA MET A 261 9.99 -14.88 -6.60
C MET A 261 11.19 -14.36 -5.81
N PRO A 262 12.44 -14.54 -6.32
CA PRO A 262 13.59 -13.84 -5.76
C PRO A 262 13.45 -12.32 -5.84
N PHE A 263 13.93 -11.65 -4.79
CA PHE A 263 13.93 -10.19 -4.73
C PHE A 263 15.10 -9.65 -3.89
N LYS A 264 15.48 -8.40 -4.12
CA LYS A 264 16.43 -7.68 -3.25
C LYS A 264 15.68 -6.99 -2.12
N PRO A 265 16.32 -6.76 -0.96
CA PRO A 265 15.65 -6.05 0.14
C PRO A 265 15.24 -4.61 -0.22
N THR A 266 15.78 -4.05 -1.30
CA THR A 266 15.42 -2.73 -1.85
C THR A 266 14.31 -2.77 -2.90
N ASP A 267 13.98 -3.96 -3.45
CA ASP A 267 12.90 -4.09 -4.43
C ASP A 267 11.54 -3.94 -3.73
N PHE A 268 10.57 -3.37 -4.44
CA PHE A 268 9.20 -3.32 -3.92
C PHE A 268 8.58 -4.73 -3.92
N THR A 269 8.04 -5.14 -2.79
CA THR A 269 7.18 -6.33 -2.66
C THR A 269 6.01 -6.00 -1.74
N GLN A 270 4.89 -6.69 -1.90
CA GLN A 270 3.73 -6.53 -1.03
C GLN A 270 4.09 -6.87 0.42
N VAL A 271 3.71 -6.01 1.36
CA VAL A 271 4.10 -6.14 2.77
C VAL A 271 3.45 -7.34 3.47
N ASN A 272 2.32 -7.82 2.97
CA ASN A 272 1.54 -8.93 3.50
C ASN A 272 1.54 -10.07 2.49
N HIS A 273 2.47 -10.99 2.62
CA HIS A 273 2.63 -12.11 1.69
C HIS A 273 1.40 -13.03 1.64
N HIS A 274 0.68 -13.18 2.76
CA HIS A 274 -0.55 -13.99 2.81
C HIS A 274 -1.63 -13.39 1.93
N ILE A 275 -1.88 -12.09 2.08
CA ILE A 275 -2.87 -11.38 1.26
C ILE A 275 -2.40 -11.24 -0.18
N ASN A 276 -1.09 -11.08 -0.45
CA ASN A 276 -0.57 -11.06 -1.81
C ASN A 276 -0.91 -12.35 -2.58
N ARG A 277 -0.77 -13.52 -1.97
CA ARG A 277 -1.16 -14.80 -2.58
C ARG A 277 -2.64 -14.82 -2.96
N VAL A 278 -3.51 -14.39 -2.04
CA VAL A 278 -4.96 -14.31 -2.30
C VAL A 278 -5.29 -13.27 -3.37
N LEU A 279 -4.63 -12.12 -3.34
CA LEU A 279 -4.81 -11.04 -4.32
C LEU A 279 -4.42 -11.50 -5.73
N VAL A 280 -3.24 -12.10 -5.89
CA VAL A 280 -2.77 -12.62 -7.19
C VAL A 280 -3.74 -13.64 -7.74
N SER A 281 -4.08 -14.67 -6.95
CA SER A 281 -5.06 -15.70 -7.35
C SER A 281 -6.41 -15.12 -7.75
N THR A 282 -6.91 -14.15 -6.96
CA THR A 282 -8.20 -13.51 -7.23
C THR A 282 -8.14 -12.62 -8.47
N ALA A 283 -7.06 -11.86 -8.66
CA ALA A 283 -6.89 -10.99 -9.82
C ALA A 283 -6.89 -11.80 -11.12
N LEU A 284 -6.17 -12.93 -11.16
CA LEU A 284 -6.15 -13.81 -12.33
C LEU A 284 -7.54 -14.41 -12.63
N ARG A 285 -8.24 -14.91 -11.61
CA ARG A 285 -9.61 -15.42 -11.77
C ARG A 285 -10.58 -14.35 -12.25
N LEU A 286 -10.42 -13.10 -11.77
CA LEU A 286 -11.26 -11.98 -12.19
C LEU A 286 -10.91 -11.50 -13.62
N LEU A 287 -9.66 -11.63 -14.03
CA LEU A 287 -9.23 -11.27 -15.38
C LEU A 287 -9.72 -12.27 -16.43
N GLU A 288 -10.02 -13.52 -16.01
CA GLU A 288 -10.55 -14.60 -16.88
C GLU A 288 -9.65 -14.86 -18.10
N VAL A 289 -8.36 -15.09 -17.82
CA VAL A 289 -7.34 -15.28 -18.86
C VAL A 289 -7.53 -16.61 -19.56
N GLY A 290 -7.61 -16.57 -20.90
CA GLY A 290 -7.62 -17.75 -21.75
C GLY A 290 -6.21 -18.11 -22.25
N LYS A 291 -6.03 -19.40 -22.62
CA LYS A 291 -4.75 -19.94 -23.12
C LYS A 291 -4.23 -19.25 -24.40
N ASP A 292 -5.10 -18.63 -25.17
CA ASP A 292 -4.78 -17.95 -26.41
C ASP A 292 -4.65 -16.42 -26.23
N ASP A 293 -4.92 -15.90 -25.03
CA ASP A 293 -4.89 -14.49 -24.75
C ASP A 293 -3.47 -13.91 -24.75
N ARG A 294 -3.33 -12.70 -25.25
CA ARG A 294 -2.20 -11.81 -25.07
C ARG A 294 -2.55 -10.78 -23.99
N VAL A 295 -1.80 -10.77 -22.90
CA VAL A 295 -2.12 -10.01 -21.68
C VAL A 295 -1.08 -8.91 -21.45
N ALA A 296 -1.54 -7.70 -21.10
CA ALA A 296 -0.68 -6.65 -20.56
C ALA A 296 -0.72 -6.66 -19.03
N ASP A 297 0.45 -6.59 -18.39
CA ASP A 297 0.63 -6.34 -16.95
C ASP A 297 1.36 -5.00 -16.79
N LEU A 298 0.62 -3.98 -16.41
CA LEU A 298 1.11 -2.60 -16.34
C LEU A 298 1.46 -2.22 -14.89
N PHE A 299 2.62 -1.60 -14.70
CA PHE A 299 3.29 -1.42 -13.41
C PHE A 299 3.69 -2.77 -12.81
N CYS A 300 4.26 -3.65 -13.65
CA CYS A 300 4.45 -5.06 -13.33
C CYS A 300 5.48 -5.33 -12.21
N GLY A 301 6.30 -4.33 -11.83
CA GLY A 301 7.33 -4.48 -10.82
C GLY A 301 8.31 -5.61 -11.17
N LEU A 302 8.53 -6.52 -10.24
CA LEU A 302 9.38 -7.71 -10.41
C LEU A 302 8.64 -8.93 -11.00
N GLY A 303 7.41 -8.73 -11.51
CA GLY A 303 6.62 -9.77 -12.18
C GLY A 303 5.60 -10.48 -11.28
N ASN A 304 5.15 -9.84 -10.19
CA ASN A 304 4.23 -10.43 -9.20
C ASN A 304 2.92 -10.97 -9.81
N PHE A 305 2.39 -10.31 -10.82
CA PHE A 305 1.24 -10.79 -11.61
C PHE A 305 1.66 -11.36 -12.95
N THR A 306 2.71 -10.82 -13.59
CA THR A 306 3.18 -11.24 -14.91
C THR A 306 3.47 -12.74 -14.95
N LEU A 307 4.21 -13.26 -13.97
CA LEU A 307 4.60 -14.66 -13.99
C LEU A 307 3.41 -15.61 -13.78
N PRO A 308 2.53 -15.40 -12.80
CA PRO A 308 1.27 -16.16 -12.69
C PRO A 308 0.40 -16.09 -13.95
N LEU A 309 0.25 -14.92 -14.56
CA LEU A 309 -0.47 -14.75 -15.84
C LEU A 309 0.14 -15.60 -16.95
N ALA A 310 1.47 -15.67 -17.04
CA ALA A 310 2.18 -16.44 -18.06
C ALA A 310 2.00 -17.97 -17.90
N THR A 311 1.55 -18.46 -16.73
CA THR A 311 1.18 -19.88 -16.59
C THR A 311 -0.11 -20.22 -17.35
N GLN A 312 -0.97 -19.24 -17.61
CA GLN A 312 -2.31 -19.41 -18.19
C GLN A 312 -2.42 -18.82 -19.61
N ALA A 313 -1.78 -17.67 -19.89
CA ALA A 313 -1.83 -16.96 -21.15
C ALA A 313 -0.91 -17.57 -22.23
N ARG A 314 -1.15 -17.16 -23.47
CA ARG A 314 -0.23 -17.38 -24.59
C ARG A 314 1.02 -16.53 -24.44
N GLU A 315 0.85 -15.25 -24.12
CA GLU A 315 1.90 -14.24 -24.01
C GLU A 315 1.52 -13.19 -22.95
N VAL A 316 2.47 -12.77 -22.15
CA VAL A 316 2.29 -11.65 -21.19
C VAL A 316 3.38 -10.61 -21.42
N VAL A 317 2.96 -9.35 -21.57
CA VAL A 317 3.85 -8.19 -21.71
C VAL A 317 3.81 -7.41 -20.40
N GLY A 318 4.90 -7.46 -19.64
CA GLY A 318 5.10 -6.65 -18.44
C GLY A 318 5.69 -5.29 -18.78
N ILE A 319 5.07 -4.20 -18.30
CA ILE A 319 5.57 -2.83 -18.49
C ILE A 319 5.76 -2.18 -17.14
N GLU A 320 6.96 -1.62 -16.94
CA GLU A 320 7.38 -1.03 -15.65
C GLU A 320 8.28 0.19 -15.91
N GLY A 321 8.23 1.19 -15.04
CA GLY A 321 9.06 2.41 -15.16
C GLY A 321 10.52 2.23 -14.78
N SER A 322 10.83 1.19 -14.00
CA SER A 322 12.18 0.92 -13.47
C SER A 322 12.88 -0.18 -14.26
N THR A 323 14.02 0.17 -14.90
CA THR A 323 14.89 -0.83 -15.56
C THR A 323 15.40 -1.90 -14.59
N ALA A 324 15.68 -1.54 -13.34
CA ALA A 324 16.12 -2.52 -12.34
C ALA A 324 15.03 -3.57 -12.04
N LEU A 325 13.75 -3.15 -12.01
CA LEU A 325 12.62 -4.05 -11.78
C LEU A 325 12.30 -4.89 -13.02
N THR A 326 12.35 -4.33 -14.25
CA THR A 326 12.16 -5.12 -15.48
C THR A 326 13.26 -6.17 -15.65
N THR A 327 14.52 -5.84 -15.33
CA THR A 327 15.62 -6.80 -15.30
C THR A 327 15.34 -7.92 -14.29
N ARG A 328 14.91 -7.57 -13.07
CA ARG A 328 14.52 -8.56 -12.04
C ARG A 328 13.35 -9.43 -12.48
N ALA A 329 12.35 -8.84 -13.12
CA ALA A 329 11.20 -9.58 -13.66
C ALA A 329 11.63 -10.60 -14.72
N LEU A 330 12.56 -10.24 -15.60
CA LEU A 330 13.13 -11.16 -16.59
C LEU A 330 13.93 -12.29 -15.93
N GLU A 331 14.79 -11.98 -14.94
CA GLU A 331 15.52 -12.99 -14.16
C GLU A 331 14.55 -13.96 -13.48
N ASN A 332 13.48 -13.44 -12.87
CA ASN A 332 12.43 -14.24 -12.25
C ASN A 332 11.69 -15.12 -13.27
N ALA A 333 11.39 -14.59 -14.46
CA ALA A 333 10.77 -15.36 -15.54
C ALA A 333 11.68 -16.50 -16.01
N GLN A 334 12.98 -16.25 -16.16
CA GLN A 334 13.97 -17.26 -16.52
C GLN A 334 14.06 -18.37 -15.44
N ALA A 335 14.17 -17.97 -14.17
CA ALA A 335 14.28 -18.90 -13.05
C ALA A 335 13.05 -19.81 -12.88
N ASN A 336 11.87 -19.34 -13.34
CA ASN A 336 10.62 -20.10 -13.30
C ASN A 336 10.27 -20.78 -14.64
N GLY A 337 11.15 -20.73 -15.65
CA GLY A 337 10.91 -21.36 -16.96
C GLY A 337 9.82 -20.66 -17.80
N LEU A 338 9.51 -19.38 -17.52
CA LEU A 338 8.44 -18.63 -18.16
C LEU A 338 8.93 -17.57 -19.18
N ALA A 339 10.24 -17.46 -19.39
CA ALA A 339 10.84 -16.45 -20.27
C ALA A 339 10.34 -16.56 -21.74
N GLY A 340 9.95 -17.75 -22.21
CA GLY A 340 9.38 -17.96 -23.55
C GLY A 340 7.95 -17.43 -23.73
N LYS A 341 7.28 -17.08 -22.63
CA LYS A 341 5.91 -16.55 -22.63
C LYS A 341 5.81 -15.11 -22.10
N THR A 342 6.92 -14.54 -21.67
CA THR A 342 6.96 -13.19 -21.09
C THR A 342 7.89 -12.28 -21.86
N SER A 343 7.53 -11.03 -21.99
CA SER A 343 8.42 -9.95 -22.42
C SER A 343 8.26 -8.76 -21.49
N PHE A 344 9.37 -8.02 -21.30
CA PHE A 344 9.36 -6.87 -20.40
C PHE A 344 9.84 -5.61 -21.14
N SER A 345 9.20 -4.48 -20.87
CA SER A 345 9.52 -3.19 -21.45
C SER A 345 9.60 -2.11 -20.37
N THR A 346 10.66 -1.33 -20.39
CA THR A 346 10.80 -0.18 -19.48
C THR A 346 10.18 1.05 -20.13
N ARG A 347 9.07 1.57 -19.57
CA ARG A 347 8.36 2.77 -20.05
C ARG A 347 7.77 3.55 -18.90
N ASN A 348 7.73 4.87 -19.04
CA ASN A 348 7.02 5.74 -18.10
C ASN A 348 5.51 5.67 -18.36
N LEU A 349 4.78 4.91 -17.55
CA LEU A 349 3.33 4.74 -17.68
C LEU A 349 2.51 5.96 -17.19
N PHE A 350 3.16 6.94 -16.56
CA PHE A 350 2.52 8.22 -16.22
C PHE A 350 2.42 9.20 -17.41
N GLU A 351 3.12 8.90 -18.50
CA GLU A 351 3.14 9.70 -19.73
C GLU A 351 2.68 8.89 -20.95
N VAL A 352 2.12 7.69 -20.73
CA VAL A 352 1.66 6.82 -21.80
C VAL A 352 0.56 7.48 -22.61
N THR A 353 0.65 7.36 -23.93
CA THR A 353 -0.28 7.93 -24.90
C THR A 353 -1.03 6.83 -25.66
N LYS A 354 -2.06 7.23 -26.40
CA LYS A 354 -2.76 6.36 -27.34
C LYS A 354 -1.79 5.72 -28.35
N ASP A 355 -0.83 6.50 -28.87
CA ASP A 355 0.10 6.01 -29.89
C ASP A 355 1.06 4.97 -29.33
N ASP A 356 1.42 5.05 -28.05
CA ASP A 356 2.14 3.99 -27.36
C ASP A 356 1.34 2.70 -27.29
N LEU A 357 0.03 2.78 -27.00
CA LEU A 357 -0.86 1.62 -26.97
C LEU A 357 -1.02 1.01 -28.36
N VAL A 358 -1.15 1.83 -29.41
CA VAL A 358 -1.17 1.37 -30.80
C VAL A 358 0.13 0.64 -31.16
N ALA A 359 1.29 1.19 -30.79
CA ALA A 359 2.59 0.57 -31.05
C ALA A 359 2.78 -0.77 -30.30
N LEU A 360 2.17 -0.93 -29.12
CA LEU A 360 2.17 -2.18 -28.36
C LEU A 360 1.26 -3.26 -28.99
N GLY A 361 0.30 -2.83 -29.82
CA GLY A 361 -0.67 -3.72 -30.46
C GLY A 361 -1.79 -4.18 -29.52
N ARG A 362 -2.65 -5.08 -30.04
CA ARG A 362 -3.81 -5.57 -29.30
C ARG A 362 -3.44 -6.42 -28.09
N PHE A 363 -4.08 -6.16 -26.97
CA PHE A 363 -4.17 -7.04 -25.81
C PHE A 363 -5.61 -7.52 -25.62
N ASP A 364 -5.79 -8.78 -25.26
CA ASP A 364 -7.10 -9.34 -24.97
C ASP A 364 -7.53 -8.99 -23.55
N ARG A 365 -6.58 -8.97 -22.61
CA ARG A 365 -6.76 -8.66 -21.20
C ARG A 365 -5.69 -7.68 -20.72
N MET A 366 -6.00 -6.93 -19.67
CA MET A 366 -5.07 -5.97 -19.07
C MET A 366 -5.18 -6.00 -17.54
N LEU A 367 -4.04 -6.10 -16.84
CA LEU A 367 -3.93 -5.90 -15.41
C LEU A 367 -3.19 -4.58 -15.17
N ILE A 368 -3.66 -3.80 -14.19
CA ILE A 368 -3.11 -2.50 -13.83
C ILE A 368 -2.92 -2.48 -12.31
N ASP A 369 -1.69 -2.27 -11.82
CA ASP A 369 -1.37 -2.15 -10.37
C ASP A 369 -0.46 -0.94 -10.13
N PRO A 370 -0.98 0.29 -10.25
CA PRO A 370 -0.19 1.51 -10.18
C PRO A 370 0.15 1.91 -8.74
N PRO A 371 1.15 2.78 -8.54
CA PRO A 371 1.38 3.44 -7.27
C PRO A 371 0.20 4.37 -6.90
N ARG A 372 0.32 5.05 -5.75
CA ARG A 372 -0.74 5.91 -5.17
C ARG A 372 -1.31 6.97 -6.11
N ASP A 373 -0.52 7.43 -7.07
CA ASP A 373 -0.93 8.44 -8.05
C ASP A 373 -1.99 7.94 -9.03
N GLY A 374 -2.18 6.61 -9.11
CA GLY A 374 -3.09 5.96 -10.04
C GLY A 374 -2.50 5.88 -11.45
N ALA A 375 -3.35 5.62 -12.45
CA ALA A 375 -2.98 5.44 -13.86
C ALA A 375 -3.80 6.35 -14.77
N MET A 376 -3.93 7.63 -14.43
CA MET A 376 -4.79 8.59 -15.16
C MET A 376 -4.40 8.70 -16.65
N ALA A 377 -3.09 8.80 -16.96
CA ALA A 377 -2.63 8.88 -18.34
C ALA A 377 -3.02 7.63 -19.16
N LEU A 378 -2.91 6.45 -18.55
CA LEU A 378 -3.34 5.20 -19.17
C LEU A 378 -4.85 5.15 -19.39
N ALA A 379 -5.66 5.55 -18.41
CA ALA A 379 -7.11 5.59 -18.54
C ALA A 379 -7.52 6.55 -19.66
N GLN A 380 -6.86 7.71 -19.78
CA GLN A 380 -7.09 8.66 -20.88
C GLN A 380 -6.62 8.09 -22.23
N ALA A 381 -5.45 7.45 -22.29
CA ALA A 381 -4.96 6.81 -23.50
C ALA A 381 -5.92 5.71 -24.01
N LEU A 382 -6.55 4.95 -23.10
CA LEU A 382 -7.59 3.99 -23.46
C LEU A 382 -8.87 4.68 -23.97
N ALA A 383 -9.26 5.81 -23.40
CA ALA A 383 -10.39 6.60 -23.88
C ALA A 383 -10.13 7.11 -25.32
N ASP A 384 -8.93 7.63 -25.59
CA ASP A 384 -8.53 8.10 -26.92
C ASP A 384 -8.40 6.94 -27.90
N LEU A 385 -7.93 5.78 -27.45
CA LEU A 385 -7.84 4.55 -28.25
C LEU A 385 -9.24 4.05 -28.65
N ARG A 386 -10.22 4.10 -27.73
CA ARG A 386 -11.62 3.73 -28.00
C ARG A 386 -12.22 4.51 -29.17
N ALA A 387 -11.87 5.78 -29.27
CA ALA A 387 -12.39 6.65 -30.29
C ALA A 387 -11.82 6.36 -31.70
N THR A 388 -10.59 5.83 -31.79
CA THR A 388 -9.83 5.73 -33.06
C THR A 388 -9.45 4.32 -33.46
N HIS A 389 -9.25 3.39 -32.51
CA HIS A 389 -8.77 2.02 -32.72
C HIS A 389 -9.48 1.05 -31.77
N GLU A 390 -10.81 0.99 -31.88
CA GLU A 390 -11.64 0.15 -30.99
C GLU A 390 -11.23 -1.33 -30.99
N GLU A 391 -10.74 -1.83 -32.12
CA GLU A 391 -10.27 -3.21 -32.28
C GLU A 391 -9.07 -3.58 -31.40
N LEU A 392 -8.33 -2.56 -30.90
CA LEU A 392 -7.19 -2.74 -30.02
C LEU A 392 -7.58 -2.71 -28.53
N MET A 393 -8.84 -2.38 -28.20
CA MET A 393 -9.28 -2.27 -26.81
C MET A 393 -9.26 -3.62 -26.09
N PRO A 394 -8.66 -3.71 -24.90
CA PRO A 394 -8.77 -4.89 -24.04
C PRO A 394 -10.23 -5.18 -23.71
N GLN A 395 -10.64 -6.45 -23.81
CA GLN A 395 -12.01 -6.83 -23.49
C GLN A 395 -12.30 -6.76 -21.98
N ARG A 396 -11.27 -6.99 -21.16
CA ARG A 396 -11.40 -6.95 -19.71
C ARG A 396 -10.14 -6.35 -19.08
N ILE A 397 -10.36 -5.52 -18.05
CA ILE A 397 -9.33 -4.92 -17.24
C ILE A 397 -9.57 -5.30 -15.77
N VAL A 398 -8.52 -5.74 -15.08
CA VAL A 398 -8.46 -5.81 -13.62
C VAL A 398 -7.54 -4.70 -13.14
N TYR A 399 -8.05 -3.85 -12.25
CA TYR A 399 -7.33 -2.72 -11.69
C TYR A 399 -7.18 -2.93 -10.18
N VAL A 400 -5.95 -3.10 -9.72
CA VAL A 400 -5.58 -3.13 -8.29
C VAL A 400 -5.17 -1.71 -7.90
N SER A 401 -5.48 -1.26 -6.68
CA SER A 401 -5.14 0.11 -6.26
C SER A 401 -5.00 0.23 -4.76
N CYS A 402 -3.93 0.88 -4.32
CA CYS A 402 -3.72 1.26 -2.91
C CYS A 402 -4.34 2.63 -2.55
N SER A 403 -5.09 3.26 -3.46
CA SER A 403 -5.75 4.56 -3.27
C SER A 403 -7.17 4.57 -3.85
N PRO A 404 -8.22 4.49 -3.03
CA PRO A 404 -9.60 4.50 -3.51
C PRO A 404 -9.97 5.75 -4.31
N SER A 405 -9.37 6.90 -3.99
CA SER A 405 -9.65 8.17 -4.67
C SER A 405 -9.10 8.19 -6.09
N THR A 406 -7.87 7.71 -6.30
CA THR A 406 -7.28 7.62 -7.65
C THR A 406 -7.94 6.52 -8.47
N LEU A 407 -8.27 5.36 -7.86
CA LEU A 407 -9.08 4.35 -8.54
C LEU A 407 -10.43 4.92 -8.99
N ALA A 408 -11.12 5.67 -8.12
CA ALA A 408 -12.42 6.26 -8.48
C ALA A 408 -12.30 7.26 -9.64
N ARG A 409 -11.28 8.12 -9.64
CA ARG A 409 -10.98 9.05 -10.74
C ARG A 409 -10.76 8.31 -12.05
N ASP A 410 -9.87 7.31 -12.04
CA ASP A 410 -9.50 6.54 -13.24
C ASP A 410 -10.68 5.68 -13.72
N ALA A 411 -11.46 5.10 -12.80
CA ALA A 411 -12.71 4.39 -13.12
C ALA A 411 -13.73 5.31 -13.81
N GLY A 412 -13.81 6.58 -13.37
CA GLY A 412 -14.64 7.57 -14.04
C GLY A 412 -14.26 7.75 -15.53
N ILE A 413 -12.97 7.83 -15.84
CA ILE A 413 -12.48 7.93 -17.22
C ILE A 413 -12.78 6.63 -17.99
N LEU A 414 -12.44 5.48 -17.41
CA LEU A 414 -12.67 4.17 -18.04
C LEU A 414 -14.15 3.94 -18.37
N VAL A 415 -15.06 4.31 -17.46
CA VAL A 415 -16.50 4.08 -17.66
C VAL A 415 -17.11 5.13 -18.58
N HIS A 416 -16.87 6.41 -18.33
CA HIS A 416 -17.59 7.48 -19.04
C HIS A 416 -16.98 7.87 -20.36
N GLN A 417 -15.68 7.59 -20.60
CA GLN A 417 -14.97 8.00 -21.81
C GLN A 417 -14.46 6.80 -22.61
N ALA A 418 -13.87 5.78 -21.95
CA ALA A 418 -13.35 4.60 -22.65
C ALA A 418 -14.43 3.50 -22.89
N GLY A 419 -15.66 3.68 -22.40
CA GLY A 419 -16.78 2.80 -22.68
C GLY A 419 -16.76 1.46 -21.94
N TYR A 420 -16.05 1.37 -20.81
CA TYR A 420 -16.11 0.18 -19.96
C TYR A 420 -17.29 0.22 -19.00
N VAL A 421 -17.70 -0.96 -18.56
CA VAL A 421 -18.66 -1.16 -17.47
C VAL A 421 -17.90 -1.70 -16.27
N MET A 422 -18.04 -1.08 -15.11
CA MET A 422 -17.46 -1.60 -13.88
C MET A 422 -18.30 -2.77 -13.36
N LYS A 423 -17.84 -3.98 -13.61
CA LYS A 423 -18.55 -5.22 -13.24
C LYS A 423 -18.45 -5.52 -11.75
N LYS A 424 -17.26 -5.36 -11.18
CA LYS A 424 -17.01 -5.71 -9.79
C LYS A 424 -16.08 -4.71 -9.12
N ALA A 425 -16.28 -4.47 -7.83
CA ALA A 425 -15.34 -3.74 -6.97
C ALA A 425 -15.28 -4.37 -5.59
N GLY A 426 -14.12 -4.34 -4.93
CA GLY A 426 -13.98 -4.86 -3.58
C GLY A 426 -12.69 -4.41 -2.91
N VAL A 427 -12.63 -4.61 -1.59
CA VAL A 427 -11.49 -4.24 -0.75
C VAL A 427 -10.58 -5.44 -0.53
N VAL A 428 -9.30 -5.16 -0.50
CA VAL A 428 -8.23 -6.09 -0.11
C VAL A 428 -7.63 -5.60 1.20
N ASN A 429 -7.78 -6.34 2.30
CA ASN A 429 -7.24 -5.93 3.59
C ASN A 429 -5.73 -6.24 3.69
N MET A 430 -4.94 -5.61 2.81
CA MET A 430 -3.49 -5.73 2.75
C MET A 430 -2.81 -5.19 4.03
N PHE A 431 -3.40 -4.16 4.64
CA PHE A 431 -2.86 -3.41 5.78
C PHE A 431 -3.84 -3.42 6.97
N PRO A 432 -4.03 -4.56 7.66
CA PRO A 432 -4.81 -4.58 8.90
C PRO A 432 -4.32 -3.55 9.92
N HIS A 433 -5.24 -3.05 10.74
CA HIS A 433 -4.98 -2.05 11.80
C HIS A 433 -4.53 -0.67 11.32
N THR A 434 -4.57 -0.42 10.01
CA THR A 434 -4.30 0.89 9.43
C THR A 434 -5.48 1.37 8.59
N SER A 435 -5.57 2.67 8.33
CA SER A 435 -6.58 3.26 7.46
C SER A 435 -6.32 3.07 5.96
N HIS A 436 -5.17 2.51 5.57
CA HIS A 436 -4.88 2.22 4.17
C HIS A 436 -5.90 1.26 3.56
N VAL A 437 -6.42 1.63 2.40
CA VAL A 437 -7.40 0.85 1.65
C VAL A 437 -6.76 0.38 0.36
N GLU A 438 -6.56 -0.93 0.27
CA GLU A 438 -6.24 -1.61 -0.98
C GLU A 438 -7.55 -2.08 -1.61
N SER A 439 -7.69 -1.97 -2.91
CA SER A 439 -8.92 -2.29 -3.62
C SER A 439 -8.66 -2.93 -4.97
N ILE A 440 -9.66 -3.62 -5.51
CA ILE A 440 -9.63 -4.24 -6.81
C ILE A 440 -10.93 -3.92 -7.55
N GLY A 441 -10.82 -3.54 -8.83
CA GLY A 441 -11.93 -3.29 -9.72
C GLY A 441 -11.83 -4.13 -10.99
N VAL A 442 -12.97 -4.54 -11.54
CA VAL A 442 -13.08 -5.28 -12.80
C VAL A 442 -13.90 -4.47 -13.78
N PHE A 443 -13.35 -4.25 -14.97
CA PHE A 443 -13.99 -3.52 -16.04
C PHE A 443 -14.12 -4.41 -17.28
N GLU A 444 -15.28 -4.42 -17.91
CA GLU A 444 -15.53 -5.08 -19.19
C GLU A 444 -15.87 -4.04 -20.24
N LEU A 445 -15.36 -4.24 -21.45
CA LEU A 445 -15.64 -3.37 -22.57
C LEU A 445 -17.13 -3.49 -22.94
N GLY A 446 -17.84 -2.37 -22.83
CA GLY A 446 -19.25 -2.29 -23.21
C GLY A 446 -19.42 -2.21 -24.73
N ALA A 447 -20.59 -2.62 -25.21
CA ALA A 447 -20.98 -2.31 -26.60
C ALA A 447 -20.99 -0.79 -26.82
N LYS A 448 -20.66 -0.32 -28.03
CA LYS A 448 -20.71 1.10 -28.37
C LYS A 448 -22.15 1.61 -28.18
N SER A 449 -22.42 2.37 -27.14
CA SER A 449 -23.63 3.15 -27.04
C SER A 449 -23.52 4.36 -27.99
N ALA A 450 -24.62 4.77 -28.59
CA ALA A 450 -24.67 6.00 -29.36
C ALA A 450 -24.19 7.18 -28.50
N PRO A 451 -23.51 8.21 -29.05
CA PRO A 451 -22.88 9.27 -28.30
C PRO A 451 -23.87 9.97 -27.36
N ALA A 452 -23.71 9.83 -26.07
CA ALA A 452 -24.38 10.65 -25.07
C ALA A 452 -23.75 12.05 -25.13
N GLY A 453 -24.53 13.02 -25.59
CA GLY A 453 -24.09 14.41 -25.67
C GLY A 453 -23.76 15.02 -24.30
N ALA A 454 -22.82 15.94 -24.31
CA ALA A 454 -22.35 16.87 -23.31
C ALA A 454 -21.30 16.33 -22.33
N GLY A 455 -20.07 16.79 -22.56
CA GLY A 455 -18.92 16.56 -21.67
C GLY A 455 -19.16 17.08 -20.27
N ILE A 456 -18.85 16.23 -19.30
CA ILE A 456 -18.67 16.66 -17.91
C ILE A 456 -17.21 17.11 -17.81
N GLU A 457 -16.98 18.41 -17.72
CA GLU A 457 -15.67 18.95 -17.37
C GLU A 457 -15.35 18.55 -15.91
N PHE A 458 -14.35 17.71 -15.78
CA PHE A 458 -13.78 17.43 -14.46
C PHE A 458 -12.83 18.56 -14.08
N ALA A 459 -13.21 19.34 -13.07
CA ALA A 459 -12.25 20.25 -12.43
C ALA A 459 -11.08 19.41 -11.86
N PRO A 460 -9.83 19.83 -12.05
CA PRO A 460 -8.69 19.14 -11.48
C PRO A 460 -8.87 19.09 -9.96
N ALA A 461 -8.84 17.87 -9.40
CA ALA A 461 -8.85 17.68 -7.95
C ALA A 461 -7.62 18.40 -7.38
N GLN A 462 -7.84 19.45 -6.60
CA GLN A 462 -6.80 20.06 -5.79
C GLN A 462 -6.39 19.01 -4.74
N VAL A 463 -5.32 18.30 -5.02
CA VAL A 463 -4.60 17.53 -4.01
C VAL A 463 -4.10 18.56 -2.99
N PRO A 464 -4.45 18.44 -1.70
CA PRO A 464 -3.83 19.31 -0.70
C PRO A 464 -2.34 19.04 -0.75
N ALA A 465 -1.52 20.06 -1.03
CA ALA A 465 -0.08 19.96 -1.01
C ALA A 465 0.34 19.40 0.36
N GLU A 466 0.86 18.19 0.37
CA GLU A 466 1.61 17.69 1.51
C GLU A 466 2.82 18.61 1.64
N THR A 467 2.85 19.37 2.72
CA THR A 467 4.04 20.11 3.12
C THR A 467 5.10 19.06 3.40
N GLY A 468 5.99 18.88 2.42
CA GLY A 468 7.15 18.03 2.54
C GLY A 468 7.98 18.48 3.73
N SER A 469 8.05 17.65 4.73
CA SER A 469 9.12 17.66 5.70
C SER A 469 10.32 17.01 5.05
N GLN A 470 11.16 17.83 4.39
CA GLN A 470 12.56 17.47 4.21
C GLN A 470 13.21 17.56 5.58
N ALA A 471 13.65 16.45 6.13
CA ALA A 471 14.84 16.20 6.93
C ALA A 471 14.85 14.73 7.38
#